data_5613c6246474b2dc02ecaa00096ed4b5
#
_entry.id   5613c6246474b2dc02ecaa00096ed4b5
#
_cell.length_a   1.000
_cell.length_b   1.000
_cell.length_c   1.000
_cell.angle_alpha   90.00
_cell.angle_beta   90.00
_cell.angle_gamma   90.00
#
_symmetry.space_group_name_H-M   'P 1'
#
loop_
_entity.id
_entity.type
_entity.pdbx_description
1 polymer ?
#
loop_
_entity_poly.entity_id
_entity_poly.type
_entity_poly.pdbx_seq_one_letter_code
_entity_poly.pdbx_strand_id
1 'polypeptide(L)'
;MKILLAVDGSPCSDAAVEEVARRPWPEGSTIKVLTAYELPMPPTPEAWALPLDYFKDLDVALQKQARNTVDRAIQTLKAKLDKSILLDGVLLPGPPRTLILDEAESWQADLILVGSHGYRAWERLLLGSVSQAVVSHAKCSVEVVRLRD
;
A
#
# COMPACT_ATOMS: atom_id res chain seq x y z
N MET A 1 -15.44 -8.93 8.02
CA MET A 1 -14.72 -8.91 6.74
C MET A 1 -13.33 -8.34 6.95
N LYS A 2 -12.30 -8.95 6.36
CA LYS A 2 -10.90 -8.50 6.44
C LYS A 2 -10.49 -7.86 5.12
N ILE A 3 -10.19 -6.57 5.15
CA ILE A 3 -9.84 -5.77 3.98
C ILE A 3 -8.37 -5.32 4.07
N LEU A 4 -7.54 -5.68 3.10
CA LEU A 4 -6.17 -5.21 2.99
C LEU A 4 -6.11 -4.04 2.00
N LEU A 5 -5.76 -2.87 2.48
CA LEU A 5 -5.61 -1.65 1.69
C LEU A 5 -4.12 -1.33 1.52
N ALA A 6 -3.59 -1.52 0.32
CA ALA A 6 -2.21 -1.21 0.01
C ALA A 6 -2.06 0.23 -0.48
N VAL A 7 -1.20 1.00 0.18
CA VAL A 7 -0.99 2.43 -0.10
C VAL A 7 0.50 2.75 -0.26
N ASP A 8 0.82 3.62 -1.21
CA ASP A 8 2.17 4.14 -1.45
C ASP A 8 2.24 5.68 -1.39
N GLY A 9 1.11 6.33 -1.13
CA GLY A 9 0.96 7.79 -1.09
C GLY A 9 0.78 8.43 -2.47
N SER A 10 0.69 7.63 -3.54
CA SER A 10 0.37 8.13 -4.87
C SER A 10 -1.10 8.59 -4.97
N PRO A 11 -1.45 9.45 -5.95
CA PRO A 11 -2.84 9.87 -6.15
C PRO A 11 -3.83 8.72 -6.34
N CYS A 12 -3.40 7.62 -7.01
CA CYS A 12 -4.24 6.43 -7.16
C CYS A 12 -4.43 5.68 -5.84
N SER A 13 -3.42 5.62 -4.97
CA SER A 13 -3.58 5.02 -3.66
C SER A 13 -4.45 5.89 -2.74
N ASP A 14 -4.34 7.22 -2.83
CA ASP A 14 -5.22 8.13 -2.10
C ASP A 14 -6.68 7.95 -2.56
N ALA A 15 -6.94 7.74 -3.87
CA ALA A 15 -8.26 7.40 -4.38
C ALA A 15 -8.77 6.06 -3.83
N ALA A 16 -7.88 5.07 -3.62
CA ALA A 16 -8.25 3.81 -2.97
C ALA A 16 -8.64 4.00 -1.50
N VAL A 17 -7.92 4.86 -0.76
CA VAL A 17 -8.32 5.25 0.61
C VAL A 17 -9.70 5.89 0.64
N GLU A 18 -9.98 6.81 -0.28
CA GLU A 18 -11.28 7.47 -0.38
C GLU A 18 -12.40 6.49 -0.77
N GLU A 19 -12.10 5.51 -1.65
CA GLU A 19 -13.05 4.46 -2.01
C GLU A 19 -13.44 3.62 -0.79
N VAL A 20 -12.46 3.20 0.02
CA VAL A 20 -12.70 2.48 1.28
C VAL A 20 -13.49 3.32 2.27
N ALA A 21 -13.15 4.61 2.39
CA ALA A 21 -13.76 5.52 3.36
C ALA A 21 -15.24 5.82 3.11
N ARG A 22 -15.72 5.70 1.86
CA ARG A 22 -17.12 6.02 1.50
C ARG A 22 -18.06 4.82 1.49
N ARG A 23 -17.52 3.60 1.64
CA ARG A 23 -18.34 2.37 1.59
C ARG A 23 -18.92 2.01 2.94
N PRO A 24 -20.15 1.49 2.97
CA PRO A 24 -20.70 0.87 4.14
C PRO A 24 -20.10 -0.55 4.28
N TRP A 25 -19.16 -0.71 5.20
CA TRP A 25 -18.60 -2.03 5.53
C TRP A 25 -19.45 -2.73 6.57
N PRO A 26 -19.54 -4.08 6.55
CA PRO A 26 -20.20 -4.82 7.61
C PRO A 26 -19.61 -4.50 8.99
N GLU A 27 -20.47 -4.43 10.00
CA GLU A 27 -20.04 -4.24 11.39
C GLU A 27 -18.98 -5.28 11.80
N GLY A 28 -17.97 -4.84 12.55
CA GLY A 28 -16.84 -5.68 12.96
C GLY A 28 -15.84 -6.00 11.83
N SER A 29 -15.95 -5.34 10.68
CA SER A 29 -14.90 -5.46 9.66
C SER A 29 -13.58 -4.88 10.16
N THR A 30 -12.47 -5.44 9.66
CA THR A 30 -11.12 -4.95 9.95
C THR A 30 -10.47 -4.51 8.65
N ILE A 31 -9.96 -3.28 8.63
CA ILE A 31 -9.19 -2.73 7.52
C ILE A 31 -7.74 -2.61 7.95
N LYS A 32 -6.86 -3.33 7.28
CA LYS A 32 -5.41 -3.24 7.46
C LYS A 32 -4.82 -2.40 6.36
N VAL A 33 -4.22 -1.27 6.73
CA VAL A 33 -3.51 -0.37 5.82
C VAL A 33 -2.05 -0.78 5.75
N LEU A 34 -1.58 -1.17 4.57
CA LEU A 34 -0.22 -1.65 4.34
C LEU A 34 0.55 -0.69 3.44
N THR A 35 1.75 -0.33 3.87
CA THR A 35 2.77 0.30 3.02
C THR A 35 4.03 -0.55 3.03
N ALA A 36 4.52 -0.87 1.83
CA ALA A 36 5.82 -1.47 1.63
C ALA A 36 6.85 -0.38 1.29
N TYR A 37 8.05 -0.50 1.84
CA TYR A 37 9.18 0.36 1.48
C TYR A 37 10.42 -0.47 1.19
N GLU A 38 11.18 -0.08 0.19
CA GLU A 38 12.33 -0.83 -0.29
C GLU A 38 13.50 0.12 -0.53
N LEU A 39 14.66 -0.21 0.02
CA LEU A 39 15.90 0.47 -0.32
C LEU A 39 16.19 0.23 -1.80
N PRO A 40 16.35 1.29 -2.61
CA PRO A 40 16.71 1.11 -4.00
C PRO A 40 18.09 0.45 -4.09
N MET A 41 18.17 -0.63 -4.87
CA MET A 41 19.46 -1.24 -5.20
C MET A 41 20.31 -0.20 -5.95
N PRO A 42 21.56 0.01 -5.52
CA PRO A 42 22.46 0.92 -6.22
C PRO A 42 22.59 0.51 -7.70
N PRO A 43 22.38 1.43 -8.63
CA PRO A 43 22.36 1.10 -10.07
C PRO A 43 23.74 0.85 -10.66
N THR A 44 24.80 1.24 -9.96
CA THR A 44 26.19 1.09 -10.42
C THR A 44 27.10 0.53 -9.35
N PRO A 45 28.19 -0.16 -9.73
CA PRO A 45 29.18 -0.66 -8.78
C PRO A 45 29.78 0.43 -7.87
N GLU A 46 29.95 1.63 -8.38
CA GLU A 46 30.50 2.77 -7.63
C GLU A 46 29.56 3.21 -6.51
N ALA A 47 28.26 3.05 -6.69
CA ALA A 47 27.26 3.39 -5.67
C ALA A 47 27.33 2.44 -4.45
N TRP A 48 27.91 1.24 -4.60
CA TRP A 48 28.18 0.34 -3.47
C TRP A 48 29.34 0.80 -2.59
N ALA A 49 30.15 1.73 -3.08
CA ALA A 49 31.24 2.34 -2.31
C ALA A 49 30.79 3.48 -1.40
N LEU A 50 29.51 3.82 -1.40
CA LEU A 50 28.96 4.84 -0.49
C LEU A 50 29.06 4.37 0.96
N PRO A 51 29.29 5.29 1.91
CA PRO A 51 29.34 4.96 3.33
C PRO A 51 28.08 4.24 3.82
N LEU A 52 28.27 3.27 4.72
CA LEU A 52 27.14 2.55 5.34
C LEU A 52 26.13 3.47 6.01
N ASP A 53 26.57 4.59 6.54
CA ASP A 53 25.70 5.58 7.19
C ASP A 53 24.74 6.25 6.18
N TYR A 54 25.16 6.42 4.93
CA TYR A 54 24.27 6.90 3.87
C TYR A 54 23.06 5.97 3.66
N PHE A 55 23.30 4.65 3.62
CA PHE A 55 22.21 3.68 3.47
C PHE A 55 21.31 3.60 4.69
N LYS A 56 21.86 3.77 5.89
CA LYS A 56 21.07 3.83 7.13
C LYS A 56 20.17 5.07 7.16
N ASP A 57 20.71 6.24 6.79
CA ASP A 57 19.96 7.48 6.75
C ASP A 57 18.84 7.41 5.70
N LEU A 58 19.13 6.78 4.54
CA LEU A 58 18.13 6.55 3.50
C LEU A 58 17.02 5.60 3.99
N ASP A 59 17.37 4.51 4.65
CA ASP A 59 16.40 3.56 5.22
C ASP A 59 15.49 4.24 6.22
N VAL A 60 16.04 5.03 7.15
CA VAL A 60 15.28 5.81 8.13
C VAL A 60 14.34 6.79 7.45
N ALA A 61 14.79 7.47 6.38
CA ALA A 61 13.97 8.40 5.63
C ALA A 61 12.80 7.70 4.92
N LEU A 62 13.06 6.56 4.27
CA LEU A 62 12.03 5.76 3.60
C LEU A 62 11.01 5.20 4.60
N GLN A 63 11.48 4.70 5.73
CA GLN A 63 10.61 4.20 6.79
C GLN A 63 9.71 5.31 7.35
N LYS A 64 10.26 6.52 7.55
CA LYS A 64 9.49 7.69 7.99
C LYS A 64 8.43 8.09 6.96
N GLN A 65 8.79 8.10 5.68
CA GLN A 65 7.85 8.40 4.61
C GLN A 65 6.71 7.37 4.56
N ALA A 66 7.03 6.07 4.64
CA ALA A 66 6.05 5.00 4.67
C ALA A 66 5.12 5.12 5.89
N ARG A 67 5.66 5.45 7.07
CA ARG A 67 4.88 5.71 8.27
C ARG A 67 3.87 6.85 8.06
N ASN A 68 4.33 7.98 7.54
CA ASN A 68 3.47 9.12 7.26
C ASN A 68 2.34 8.76 6.29
N THR A 69 2.61 7.91 5.30
CA THR A 69 1.61 7.43 4.34
C THR A 69 0.52 6.60 5.03
N VAL A 70 0.90 5.64 5.87
CA VAL A 70 -0.05 4.82 6.65
C VAL A 70 -0.87 5.69 7.61
N ASP A 71 -0.20 6.57 8.36
CA ASP A 71 -0.85 7.42 9.37
C ASP A 71 -1.88 8.35 8.72
N ARG A 72 -1.56 8.95 7.57
CA ARG A 72 -2.49 9.79 6.79
C ARG A 72 -3.70 8.98 6.32
N ALA A 73 -3.49 7.79 5.76
CA ALA A 73 -4.58 6.91 5.33
C ALA A 73 -5.49 6.54 6.51
N ILE A 74 -4.91 6.12 7.64
CA ILE A 74 -5.67 5.78 8.85
C ILE A 74 -6.46 6.98 9.38
N GLN A 75 -5.88 8.17 9.38
CA GLN A 75 -6.58 9.40 9.80
C GLN A 75 -7.79 9.69 8.91
N THR A 76 -7.64 9.56 7.58
CA THR A 76 -8.74 9.72 6.62
C THR A 76 -9.85 8.71 6.88
N LEU A 77 -9.51 7.43 7.09
CA LEU A 77 -10.47 6.38 7.36
C LEU A 77 -11.19 6.60 8.70
N LYS A 78 -10.46 6.93 9.77
CA LYS A 78 -11.04 7.22 11.10
C LYS A 78 -12.04 8.37 11.08
N ALA A 79 -11.83 9.37 10.22
CA ALA A 79 -12.71 10.52 10.13
C ALA A 79 -14.04 10.21 9.43
N LYS A 80 -14.11 9.16 8.63
CA LYS A 80 -15.24 8.88 7.72
C LYS A 80 -15.94 7.55 7.98
N LEU A 81 -15.26 6.58 8.58
CA LEU A 81 -15.83 5.26 8.87
C LEU A 81 -16.50 5.20 10.24
N ASP A 82 -17.44 4.27 10.36
CA ASP A 82 -18.07 3.95 11.64
C ASP A 82 -17.05 3.40 12.64
N LYS A 83 -17.26 3.70 13.93
CA LYS A 83 -16.37 3.26 15.02
C LYS A 83 -16.34 1.75 15.24
N SER A 84 -17.31 1.01 14.69
CA SER A 84 -17.33 -0.47 14.71
C SER A 84 -16.27 -1.09 13.78
N ILE A 85 -15.70 -0.30 12.86
CA ILE A 85 -14.65 -0.75 11.95
C ILE A 85 -13.28 -0.64 12.61
N LEU A 86 -12.59 -1.76 12.68
CA LEU A 86 -11.24 -1.82 13.25
C LEU A 86 -10.21 -1.42 12.18
N LEU A 87 -9.30 -0.53 12.57
CA LEU A 87 -8.23 -0.05 11.70
C LEU A 87 -6.87 -0.46 12.27
N ASP A 88 -6.04 -1.07 11.44
CA ASP A 88 -4.67 -1.46 11.74
C ASP A 88 -3.73 -0.92 10.66
N GLY A 89 -2.49 -0.60 11.03
CA GLY A 89 -1.48 -0.10 10.11
C GLY A 89 -0.19 -0.88 10.18
N VAL A 90 0.30 -1.35 9.02
CA VAL A 90 1.54 -2.13 8.93
C VAL A 90 2.50 -1.54 7.91
N LEU A 91 3.79 -1.49 8.30
CA LEU A 91 4.89 -1.14 7.43
C LEU A 91 5.78 -2.36 7.25
N LEU A 92 6.06 -2.71 6.01
CA LEU A 92 6.88 -3.88 5.70
C LEU A 92 8.07 -3.48 4.80
N PRO A 93 9.31 -3.87 5.19
CA PRO A 93 10.46 -3.67 4.33
C PRO A 93 10.50 -4.72 3.22
N GLY A 94 10.65 -4.30 1.97
CA GLY A 94 10.82 -5.18 0.81
C GLY A 94 9.87 -4.89 -0.35
N PRO A 95 9.87 -5.79 -1.35
CA PRO A 95 9.12 -5.60 -2.60
C PRO A 95 7.61 -5.58 -2.38
N PRO A 96 6.91 -4.49 -2.77
CA PRO A 96 5.49 -4.31 -2.44
C PRO A 96 4.59 -5.42 -3.00
N ARG A 97 4.84 -5.91 -4.23
CA ARG A 97 4.03 -6.98 -4.83
C ARG A 97 4.04 -8.28 -4.02
N THR A 98 5.20 -8.68 -3.52
CA THR A 98 5.37 -9.88 -2.70
C THR A 98 4.73 -9.69 -1.33
N LEU A 99 5.06 -8.60 -0.66
CA LEU A 99 4.58 -8.30 0.69
C LEU A 99 3.05 -8.15 0.76
N ILE A 100 2.41 -7.55 -0.25
CA ILE A 100 0.95 -7.44 -0.30
C ILE A 100 0.30 -8.83 -0.40
N LEU A 101 0.83 -9.70 -1.27
CA LEU A 101 0.29 -11.05 -1.46
C LEU A 101 0.51 -11.93 -0.23
N ASP A 102 1.70 -11.91 0.35
CA ASP A 102 2.05 -12.67 1.54
C ASP A 102 1.22 -12.23 2.76
N GLU A 103 1.06 -10.91 2.95
CA GLU A 103 0.23 -10.39 4.03
C GLU A 103 -1.25 -10.73 3.83
N ALA A 104 -1.76 -10.64 2.61
CA ALA A 104 -3.14 -11.00 2.32
C ALA A 104 -3.40 -12.48 2.60
N GLU A 105 -2.46 -13.37 2.25
CA GLU A 105 -2.59 -14.80 2.49
C GLU A 105 -2.46 -15.14 3.98
N SER A 106 -1.41 -14.68 4.65
CA SER A 106 -1.15 -14.97 6.07
C SER A 106 -2.23 -14.42 6.98
N TRP A 107 -2.75 -13.24 6.68
CA TRP A 107 -3.83 -12.61 7.41
C TRP A 107 -5.22 -13.11 7.00
N GLN A 108 -5.32 -13.89 5.93
CA GLN A 108 -6.58 -14.38 5.35
C GLN A 108 -7.52 -13.23 4.99
N ALA A 109 -7.03 -12.28 4.19
CA ALA A 109 -7.82 -11.18 3.69
C ALA A 109 -8.96 -11.68 2.78
N ASP A 110 -10.14 -11.08 2.93
CA ASP A 110 -11.28 -11.33 2.03
C ASP A 110 -11.20 -10.49 0.76
N LEU A 111 -10.58 -9.31 0.89
CA LEU A 111 -10.48 -8.33 -0.20
C LEU A 111 -9.17 -7.54 -0.09
N ILE A 112 -8.50 -7.37 -1.24
CA ILE A 112 -7.38 -6.44 -1.39
C ILE A 112 -7.86 -5.24 -2.21
N LEU A 113 -7.61 -4.01 -1.73
CA LEU A 113 -7.75 -2.79 -2.53
C LEU A 113 -6.38 -2.19 -2.82
N VAL A 114 -6.16 -1.85 -4.08
CA VAL A 114 -4.93 -1.19 -4.55
C VAL A 114 -5.27 -0.06 -5.51
N GLY A 115 -4.44 0.98 -5.55
CA GLY A 115 -4.48 1.97 -6.62
C GLY A 115 -4.07 1.35 -7.96
N SER A 116 -4.62 1.84 -9.06
CA SER A 116 -4.30 1.32 -10.41
C SER A 116 -2.83 1.54 -10.79
N HIS A 117 -2.20 2.61 -10.26
CA HIS A 117 -0.81 2.98 -10.53
C HIS A 117 -0.17 3.56 -9.28
N GLY A 118 1.16 3.40 -9.16
CA GLY A 118 1.98 4.10 -8.19
C GLY A 118 2.61 5.38 -8.77
N TYR A 119 3.58 5.96 -8.06
CA TYR A 119 4.25 7.21 -8.44
C TYR A 119 4.94 7.20 -9.81
N ARG A 120 5.31 6.04 -10.35
CA ARG A 120 6.15 5.90 -11.56
C ARG A 120 5.37 5.69 -12.85
N ALA A 121 4.05 5.56 -12.80
CA ALA A 121 3.27 5.22 -13.99
C ALA A 121 2.55 6.45 -14.55
N TRP A 122 2.93 6.84 -15.77
CA TRP A 122 2.35 7.96 -16.53
C TRP A 122 1.25 7.52 -17.51
N GLU A 123 1.21 6.24 -17.90
CA GLU A 123 0.30 5.77 -18.95
C GLU A 123 -1.03 5.31 -18.37
N ARG A 124 -2.11 5.99 -18.72
CA ARG A 124 -3.49 5.80 -18.23
C ARG A 124 -4.17 4.48 -18.65
N LEU A 125 -3.56 3.69 -19.53
CA LEU A 125 -4.20 2.53 -20.16
C LEU A 125 -3.82 1.17 -19.54
N LEU A 126 -2.69 1.07 -18.87
CA LEU A 126 -2.20 -0.19 -18.29
C LEU A 126 -2.20 -0.13 -16.76
N LEU A 127 -2.38 -1.27 -16.13
CA LEU A 127 -2.19 -1.41 -14.68
C LEU A 127 -0.72 -1.26 -14.32
N GLY A 128 -0.44 -0.64 -13.17
CA GLY A 128 0.89 -0.60 -12.61
C GLY A 128 1.40 -2.01 -12.26
N SER A 129 2.72 -2.18 -12.18
CA SER A 129 3.35 -3.50 -11.96
C SER A 129 2.90 -4.19 -10.66
N VAL A 130 2.62 -3.42 -9.61
CA VAL A 130 2.12 -3.95 -8.32
C VAL A 130 0.67 -4.37 -8.46
N SER A 131 -0.21 -3.50 -8.95
CA SER A 131 -1.64 -3.82 -9.11
C SER A 131 -1.85 -4.99 -10.07
N GLN A 132 -1.08 -5.08 -11.16
CA GLN A 132 -1.13 -6.22 -12.08
C GLN A 132 -0.70 -7.52 -11.39
N ALA A 133 0.39 -7.51 -10.63
CA ALA A 133 0.85 -8.69 -9.90
C ALA A 133 -0.18 -9.14 -8.85
N VAL A 134 -0.78 -8.21 -8.11
CA VAL A 134 -1.81 -8.51 -7.11
C VAL A 134 -3.04 -9.13 -7.77
N VAL A 135 -3.55 -8.55 -8.86
CA VAL A 135 -4.70 -9.11 -9.61
C VAL A 135 -4.42 -10.52 -10.12
N SER A 136 -3.18 -10.77 -10.57
CA SER A 136 -2.84 -12.07 -11.19
C SER A 136 -2.58 -13.19 -10.17
N HIS A 137 -2.20 -12.87 -8.93
CA HIS A 137 -1.71 -13.87 -7.97
C HIS A 137 -2.46 -13.92 -6.64
N ALA A 138 -3.35 -12.96 -6.36
CA ALA A 138 -4.12 -12.98 -5.12
C ALA A 138 -5.05 -14.19 -5.05
N LYS A 139 -5.20 -14.77 -3.84
CA LYS A 139 -6.12 -15.88 -3.56
C LYS A 139 -7.49 -15.41 -3.07
N CYS A 140 -7.68 -14.10 -2.92
CA CYS A 140 -8.93 -13.46 -2.53
C CYS A 140 -9.37 -12.44 -3.59
N SER A 141 -10.52 -11.81 -3.36
CA SER A 141 -11.00 -10.74 -4.25
C SER A 141 -10.01 -9.57 -4.30
N VAL A 142 -9.87 -8.96 -5.48
CA VAL A 142 -9.03 -7.77 -5.68
C VAL A 142 -9.83 -6.67 -6.34
N GLU A 143 -9.72 -5.49 -5.80
CA GLU A 143 -10.27 -4.28 -6.38
C GLU A 143 -9.16 -3.30 -6.73
N VAL A 144 -9.17 -2.82 -7.97
CA VAL A 144 -8.23 -1.82 -8.46
C VAL A 144 -8.95 -0.50 -8.63
N VAL A 145 -8.54 0.50 -7.86
CA VAL A 145 -9.14 1.82 -7.87
C VAL A 145 -8.37 2.73 -8.82
N ARG A 146 -9.11 3.36 -9.74
CA ARG A 146 -8.58 4.38 -10.67
C ARG A 146 -8.96 5.78 -10.21
N LEU A 147 -8.09 6.74 -10.51
CA LEU A 147 -8.49 8.14 -10.43
C LEU A 147 -9.68 8.37 -11.37
N ARG A 148 -10.71 9.04 -10.86
CA ARG A 148 -11.77 9.59 -11.71
C ARG A 148 -11.32 10.99 -12.14
N ASP A 149 -11.34 11.23 -13.44
CA ASP A 149 -11.14 12.56 -14.02
C ASP A 149 -12.28 13.50 -13.58
#